data_8b66ccdc812d20b36e04548850fed691
#
_entry.id   8b66ccdc812d20b36e04548850fed691
#
_cell.length_a   1.000
_cell.length_b   1.000
_cell.length_c   1.000
_cell.angle_alpha   90.00
_cell.angle_beta   90.00
_cell.angle_gamma   90.00
#
_symmetry.space_group_name_H-M   'P 1'
#
loop_
_entity.id
_entity.type
_entity.pdbx_description
1 polymer ?
#
loop_
_entity_poly.entity_id
_entity_poly.type
_entity_poly.pdbx_seq_one_letter_code
_entity_poly.pdbx_strand_id
1 'polypeptide(L)'
;MMAAPAEAIGTRTFPALGTFASLLVTDRRSMELAFGLLAGELLAMDMACSRFRPDSELWRVNHARGHPVRISPLLTQALATALTAARITDGDVDPTCGQSLAQLGYDRDFAQARRDTAGLATAPAPAAGWQTVELDTERRTVRVPATVMLDLGATAKALAADRAAARISAAVGCGVLVNLGGDIRVAGEPPAGGWRVGILDDLVYAASSVHAKPSQAVVIRDGGLATSSTLAREWQRGDARLHHIIVPGTGLPVDSCWQTVSVAAAACVDANTASTAAILRGEGAAQWLDGLHLPARLVGHDGTTVIVGGWPAGTSGTGNEA
;
A
#
# COMPACT_ATOMS: atom_id res chain seq x y z
N MET A 1 38.57 -2.56 -23.42
CA MET A 1 37.73 -3.32 -22.47
C MET A 1 36.30 -3.12 -22.98
N MET A 2 35.75 -4.12 -23.67
CA MET A 2 34.38 -4.04 -24.21
C MET A 2 33.42 -4.07 -23.02
N ALA A 3 32.53 -3.06 -22.92
CA ALA A 3 31.44 -3.09 -21.97
C ALA A 3 30.59 -4.35 -22.24
N ALA A 4 30.37 -5.15 -21.19
CA ALA A 4 29.43 -6.26 -21.30
C ALA A 4 28.07 -5.74 -21.78
N PRO A 5 27.36 -6.48 -22.67
CA PRO A 5 26.04 -6.05 -23.11
C PRO A 5 25.15 -5.86 -21.90
N ALA A 6 24.39 -4.76 -21.88
CA ALA A 6 23.43 -4.48 -20.81
C ALA A 6 22.56 -5.74 -20.60
N GLU A 7 22.75 -6.43 -19.48
CA GLU A 7 21.98 -7.63 -19.17
C GLU A 7 20.51 -7.24 -19.16
N ALA A 8 19.69 -7.96 -19.91
CA ALA A 8 18.27 -7.63 -20.06
C ALA A 8 17.57 -7.73 -18.71
N ILE A 9 16.83 -6.68 -18.33
CA ILE A 9 16.01 -6.65 -17.10
C ILE A 9 15.07 -7.87 -17.11
N GLY A 10 15.16 -8.68 -16.05
CA GLY A 10 14.19 -9.71 -15.78
C GLY A 10 12.91 -9.11 -15.24
N THR A 11 11.76 -9.57 -15.70
CA THR A 11 10.44 -9.10 -15.24
C THR A 11 9.51 -10.28 -15.02
N ARG A 12 8.77 -10.28 -13.90
CA ARG A 12 7.73 -11.27 -13.62
C ARG A 12 6.56 -10.59 -12.90
N THR A 13 5.31 -10.85 -13.36
CA THR A 13 4.08 -10.33 -12.74
C THR A 13 3.14 -11.50 -12.44
N PHE A 14 2.50 -11.48 -11.26
CA PHE A 14 1.61 -12.53 -10.80
C PHE A 14 0.60 -11.98 -9.76
N PRO A 15 -0.55 -12.65 -9.57
CA PRO A 15 -1.52 -12.27 -8.53
C PRO A 15 -0.96 -12.52 -7.12
N ALA A 16 -1.10 -11.56 -6.20
CA ALA A 16 -0.74 -11.71 -4.80
C ALA A 16 -1.48 -10.68 -3.92
N LEU A 17 -1.79 -11.03 -2.67
CA LEU A 17 -2.37 -10.15 -1.64
C LEU A 17 -3.60 -9.35 -2.12
N GLY A 18 -4.46 -9.97 -2.92
CA GLY A 18 -5.66 -9.33 -3.49
C GLY A 18 -5.36 -8.25 -4.53
N THR A 19 -4.17 -8.28 -5.15
CA THR A 19 -3.70 -7.38 -6.21
C THR A 19 -2.72 -8.11 -7.13
N PHE A 20 -1.92 -7.36 -7.91
CA PHE A 20 -0.79 -7.90 -8.67
C PHE A 20 0.54 -7.52 -8.02
N ALA A 21 1.45 -8.48 -7.99
CA ALA A 21 2.85 -8.27 -7.65
C ALA A 21 3.68 -8.27 -8.93
N SER A 22 4.58 -7.29 -9.07
CA SER A 22 5.59 -7.25 -10.14
C SER A 22 6.98 -7.23 -9.52
N LEU A 23 7.86 -8.07 -10.05
CA LEU A 23 9.26 -8.16 -9.69
C LEU A 23 10.11 -7.87 -10.92
N LEU A 24 11.04 -6.91 -10.79
CA LEU A 24 12.04 -6.64 -11.80
C LEU A 24 13.43 -6.78 -11.17
N VAL A 25 14.36 -7.35 -11.90
CA VAL A 25 15.78 -7.49 -11.50
C VAL A 25 16.69 -7.06 -12.63
N THR A 26 17.81 -6.39 -12.32
CA THR A 26 18.78 -5.93 -13.33
C THR A 26 19.61 -7.07 -13.92
N ASP A 27 19.71 -8.22 -13.24
CA ASP A 27 20.28 -9.45 -13.78
C ASP A 27 19.19 -10.52 -13.95
N ARG A 28 18.80 -10.78 -15.20
CA ARG A 28 17.76 -11.76 -15.53
C ARG A 28 18.05 -13.18 -15.01
N ARG A 29 19.32 -13.55 -14.84
CA ARG A 29 19.72 -14.87 -14.33
C ARG A 29 19.29 -15.07 -12.87
N SER A 30 19.14 -13.98 -12.13
CA SER A 30 18.72 -13.98 -10.73
C SER A 30 17.20 -14.12 -10.55
N MET A 31 16.39 -14.09 -11.64
CA MET A 31 14.92 -14.00 -11.55
C MET A 31 14.29 -15.15 -10.75
N GLU A 32 14.70 -16.39 -10.94
CA GLU A 32 14.07 -17.53 -10.26
C GLU A 32 14.34 -17.49 -8.74
N LEU A 33 15.57 -17.15 -8.33
CA LEU A 33 15.90 -16.98 -6.92
C LEU A 33 15.13 -15.80 -6.32
N ALA A 34 15.12 -14.65 -7.00
CA ALA A 34 14.42 -13.45 -6.59
C ALA A 34 12.91 -13.70 -6.44
N PHE A 35 12.31 -14.42 -7.41
CA PHE A 35 10.90 -14.78 -7.34
C PHE A 35 10.59 -15.72 -6.17
N GLY A 36 11.41 -16.73 -5.92
CA GLY A 36 11.24 -17.63 -4.77
C GLY A 36 11.27 -16.87 -3.43
N LEU A 37 12.20 -15.91 -3.29
CA LEU A 37 12.30 -15.06 -2.10
C LEU A 37 11.09 -14.14 -1.95
N LEU A 38 10.62 -13.52 -3.05
CA LEU A 38 9.41 -12.69 -3.03
C LEU A 38 8.18 -13.52 -2.65
N ALA A 39 7.95 -14.64 -3.31
CA ALA A 39 6.81 -15.52 -3.04
C ALA A 39 6.77 -15.97 -1.57
N GLY A 40 7.93 -16.33 -1.02
CA GLY A 40 8.06 -16.70 0.40
C GLY A 40 7.73 -15.53 1.35
N GLU A 41 8.18 -14.31 1.05
CA GLU A 41 7.88 -13.11 1.86
C GLU A 41 6.38 -12.75 1.80
N LEU A 42 5.75 -12.83 0.61
CA LEU A 42 4.33 -12.54 0.47
C LEU A 42 3.46 -13.57 1.17
N LEU A 43 3.82 -14.85 1.12
CA LEU A 43 3.11 -15.90 1.87
C LEU A 43 3.23 -15.66 3.39
N ALA A 44 4.44 -15.36 3.87
CA ALA A 44 4.66 -15.09 5.29
C ALA A 44 3.86 -13.86 5.75
N MET A 45 3.82 -12.80 4.94
CA MET A 45 3.03 -11.60 5.23
C MET A 45 1.53 -11.89 5.25
N ASP A 46 1.03 -12.67 4.31
CA ASP A 46 -0.39 -13.07 4.27
C ASP A 46 -0.77 -13.90 5.50
N MET A 47 0.06 -14.86 5.89
CA MET A 47 -0.14 -15.69 7.10
C MET A 47 -0.06 -14.86 8.39
N ALA A 48 0.76 -13.81 8.43
CA ALA A 48 0.86 -12.95 9.61
C ALA A 48 -0.27 -11.91 9.67
N CYS A 49 -0.56 -11.20 8.57
CA CYS A 49 -1.27 -9.93 8.56
C CYS A 49 -2.66 -9.95 7.92
N SER A 50 -3.10 -11.06 7.31
CA SER A 50 -4.42 -11.13 6.70
C SER A 50 -5.53 -11.19 7.73
N ARG A 51 -6.51 -10.27 7.67
CA ARG A 51 -7.73 -10.37 8.50
C ARG A 51 -8.79 -11.29 7.90
N PHE A 52 -8.61 -11.72 6.66
CA PHE A 52 -9.56 -12.57 5.94
C PHE A 52 -9.27 -14.06 6.08
N ARG A 53 -8.03 -14.42 6.44
CA ARG A 53 -7.60 -15.81 6.59
C ARG A 53 -7.82 -16.30 8.02
N PRO A 54 -8.64 -17.34 8.26
CA PRO A 54 -8.86 -17.87 9.61
C PRO A 54 -7.62 -18.48 10.28
N ASP A 55 -6.63 -18.87 9.46
CA ASP A 55 -5.35 -19.44 9.89
C ASP A 55 -4.23 -18.40 10.07
N SER A 56 -4.51 -17.10 9.87
CA SER A 56 -3.53 -16.02 10.07
C SER A 56 -3.36 -15.67 11.55
N GLU A 57 -2.21 -15.05 11.86
CA GLU A 57 -1.96 -14.55 13.22
C GLU A 57 -2.86 -13.37 13.56
N LEU A 58 -3.08 -12.44 12.63
CA LEU A 58 -3.94 -11.27 12.84
C LEU A 58 -5.40 -11.67 13.10
N TRP A 59 -5.90 -12.68 12.39
CA TRP A 59 -7.24 -13.23 12.66
C TRP A 59 -7.35 -13.72 14.08
N ARG A 60 -6.36 -14.46 14.58
CA ARG A 60 -6.30 -14.96 15.96
C ARG A 60 -6.27 -13.81 16.97
N VAL A 61 -5.53 -12.72 16.71
CA VAL A 61 -5.51 -11.50 17.53
C VAL A 61 -6.90 -10.87 17.57
N ASN A 62 -7.55 -10.70 16.43
CA ASN A 62 -8.88 -10.11 16.31
C ASN A 62 -9.98 -10.94 17.04
N HIS A 63 -9.76 -12.24 17.22
CA HIS A 63 -10.71 -13.12 17.90
C HIS A 63 -10.33 -13.44 19.36
N ALA A 64 -9.28 -12.80 19.88
CA ALA A 64 -8.80 -13.05 21.24
C ALA A 64 -9.67 -12.40 22.35
N ARG A 65 -10.70 -11.64 22.00
CA ARG A 65 -11.69 -11.05 22.93
C ARG A 65 -11.03 -10.26 24.08
N GLY A 66 -10.01 -9.51 23.81
CA GLY A 66 -9.32 -8.69 24.82
C GLY A 66 -8.20 -9.41 25.58
N HIS A 67 -7.97 -10.70 25.31
CA HIS A 67 -6.86 -11.43 25.91
C HIS A 67 -5.54 -11.17 25.18
N PRO A 68 -4.40 -11.09 25.90
CA PRO A 68 -3.09 -10.98 25.29
C PRO A 68 -2.77 -12.20 24.41
N VAL A 69 -2.21 -11.95 23.24
CA VAL A 69 -1.81 -12.98 22.27
C VAL A 69 -0.32 -12.88 22.02
N ARG A 70 0.39 -14.01 22.10
CA ARG A 70 1.78 -14.10 21.64
C ARG A 70 1.81 -14.18 20.12
N ILE A 71 2.66 -13.36 19.49
CA ILE A 71 2.75 -13.18 18.04
C ILE A 71 4.17 -13.39 17.53
N SER A 72 4.31 -13.65 16.22
CA SER A 72 5.59 -13.80 15.56
C SER A 72 6.37 -12.47 15.48
N PRO A 73 7.70 -12.53 15.23
CA PRO A 73 8.47 -11.31 14.94
C PRO A 73 7.92 -10.52 13.75
N LEU A 74 7.37 -11.19 12.73
CA LEU A 74 6.81 -10.54 11.55
C LEU A 74 5.55 -9.74 11.88
N LEU A 75 4.59 -10.34 12.59
CA LEU A 75 3.39 -9.61 13.01
C LEU A 75 3.73 -8.52 14.03
N THR A 76 4.71 -8.72 14.91
CA THR A 76 5.20 -7.67 15.81
C THR A 76 5.72 -6.47 15.02
N GLN A 77 6.54 -6.70 14.00
CA GLN A 77 7.03 -5.64 13.12
C GLN A 77 5.88 -4.94 12.38
N ALA A 78 4.95 -5.69 11.80
CA ALA A 78 3.82 -5.13 11.06
C ALA A 78 2.91 -4.26 11.94
N LEU A 79 2.63 -4.69 13.17
CA LEU A 79 1.87 -3.90 14.14
C LEU A 79 2.62 -2.66 14.59
N ALA A 80 3.92 -2.77 14.89
CA ALA A 80 4.75 -1.62 15.24
C ALA A 80 4.79 -0.58 14.11
N THR A 81 4.89 -1.04 12.86
CA THR A 81 4.82 -0.20 11.66
C THR A 81 3.46 0.51 11.55
N ALA A 82 2.34 -0.21 11.71
CA ALA A 82 1.01 0.37 11.64
C ALA A 82 0.75 1.39 12.77
N LEU A 83 1.19 1.10 13.99
CA LEU A 83 1.08 2.03 15.13
C LEU A 83 1.98 3.26 14.95
N THR A 84 3.13 3.11 14.30
CA THR A 84 3.98 4.25 13.94
C THR A 84 3.33 5.10 12.87
N ALA A 85 2.75 4.50 11.82
CA ALA A 85 1.97 5.21 10.81
C ALA A 85 0.83 6.01 11.44
N ALA A 86 0.06 5.40 12.35
CA ALA A 86 -1.00 6.08 13.06
C ALA A 86 -0.48 7.27 13.89
N ARG A 87 0.63 7.10 14.60
CA ARG A 87 1.22 8.16 15.44
C ARG A 87 1.68 9.36 14.62
N ILE A 88 2.40 9.12 13.50
CA ILE A 88 2.97 10.22 12.69
C ILE A 88 1.93 10.92 11.82
N THR A 89 0.74 10.33 11.67
CA THR A 89 -0.39 10.92 10.94
C THR A 89 -1.50 11.44 11.84
N ASP A 90 -1.27 11.49 13.17
CA ASP A 90 -2.27 11.90 14.17
C ASP A 90 -3.56 11.05 14.13
N GLY A 91 -3.41 9.77 13.71
CA GLY A 91 -4.51 8.82 13.63
C GLY A 91 -5.23 8.78 12.29
N ASP A 92 -4.81 9.53 11.26
CA ASP A 92 -5.41 9.41 9.92
C ASP A 92 -5.26 7.97 9.39
N VAL A 93 -4.08 7.36 9.54
CA VAL A 93 -3.84 5.96 9.15
C VAL A 93 -3.94 5.07 10.40
N ASP A 94 -5.14 4.67 10.77
CA ASP A 94 -5.42 3.93 11.99
C ASP A 94 -5.69 2.45 11.73
N PRO A 95 -4.89 1.51 12.30
CA PRO A 95 -5.12 0.08 12.12
C PRO A 95 -6.39 -0.45 12.80
N THR A 96 -7.10 0.34 13.61
CA THR A 96 -8.33 -0.09 14.29
C THR A 96 -9.60 0.09 13.45
N CYS A 97 -9.49 0.48 12.19
CA CYS A 97 -10.61 0.64 11.25
C CYS A 97 -11.22 -0.69 10.75
N GLY A 98 -10.70 -1.85 11.14
CA GLY A 98 -11.14 -3.15 10.63
C GLY A 98 -12.63 -3.43 10.84
N GLN A 99 -13.20 -3.03 11.99
CA GLN A 99 -14.62 -3.18 12.28
C GLN A 99 -15.49 -2.32 11.35
N SER A 100 -15.11 -1.06 11.12
CA SER A 100 -15.79 -0.15 10.21
C SER A 100 -15.81 -0.70 8.78
N LEU A 101 -14.65 -1.18 8.28
CA LEU A 101 -14.54 -1.82 6.97
C LEU A 101 -15.43 -3.06 6.85
N ALA A 102 -15.50 -3.90 7.89
CA ALA A 102 -16.36 -5.08 7.89
C ALA A 102 -17.84 -4.70 7.86
N GLN A 103 -18.26 -3.69 8.63
CA GLN A 103 -19.62 -3.17 8.65
C GLN A 103 -20.04 -2.53 7.32
N LEU A 104 -19.08 -1.92 6.59
CA LEU A 104 -19.28 -1.43 5.23
C LEU A 104 -19.29 -2.56 4.18
N GLY A 105 -19.15 -3.81 4.61
CA GLY A 105 -19.21 -4.99 3.73
C GLY A 105 -17.88 -5.38 3.11
N TYR A 106 -16.77 -4.81 3.56
CA TYR A 106 -15.43 -5.29 3.22
C TYR A 106 -14.92 -6.24 4.32
N ASP A 107 -15.66 -7.33 4.53
CA ASP A 107 -15.44 -8.36 5.55
C ASP A 107 -14.72 -9.61 5.02
N ARG A 108 -14.47 -9.67 3.72
CA ARG A 108 -13.86 -10.80 2.99
C ARG A 108 -12.94 -10.29 1.89
N ASP A 109 -12.31 -11.19 1.13
CA ASP A 109 -11.51 -10.82 -0.04
C ASP A 109 -12.26 -9.83 -0.95
N PHE A 110 -11.54 -8.83 -1.49
CA PHE A 110 -12.16 -7.74 -2.25
C PHE A 110 -12.95 -8.22 -3.47
N ALA A 111 -12.48 -9.26 -4.16
CA ALA A 111 -13.18 -9.82 -5.31
C ALA A 111 -14.53 -10.42 -4.93
N GLN A 112 -14.68 -10.92 -3.70
CA GLN A 112 -15.94 -11.42 -3.15
C GLN A 112 -16.80 -10.28 -2.61
N ALA A 113 -16.21 -9.34 -1.85
CA ALA A 113 -16.92 -8.18 -1.29
C ALA A 113 -17.58 -7.33 -2.38
N ARG A 114 -16.90 -7.12 -3.53
CA ARG A 114 -17.40 -6.36 -4.67
C ARG A 114 -18.62 -6.98 -5.35
N ARG A 115 -18.83 -8.29 -5.23
CA ARG A 115 -19.98 -9.00 -5.84
C ARG A 115 -21.26 -8.90 -5.01
N ASP A 116 -21.14 -8.57 -3.74
CA ASP A 116 -22.27 -8.46 -2.82
C ASP A 116 -22.81 -7.02 -2.84
N THR A 117 -24.00 -6.84 -3.37
CA THR A 117 -24.66 -5.53 -3.51
C THR A 117 -25.80 -5.33 -2.50
N ALA A 118 -25.96 -6.23 -1.53
CA ALA A 118 -26.96 -6.06 -0.46
C ALA A 118 -26.75 -4.75 0.30
N GLY A 119 -27.81 -4.14 0.80
CA GLY A 119 -27.72 -2.94 1.62
C GLY A 119 -26.92 -3.19 2.91
N LEU A 120 -26.43 -2.11 3.54
CA LEU A 120 -25.72 -2.20 4.81
C LEU A 120 -26.70 -2.66 5.93
N ALA A 121 -26.31 -3.67 6.66
CA ALA A 121 -27.09 -4.19 7.79
C ALA A 121 -27.04 -3.27 9.01
N THR A 122 -25.93 -2.56 9.20
CA THR A 122 -25.68 -1.64 10.32
C THR A 122 -24.89 -0.44 9.84
N ALA A 123 -25.06 0.72 10.50
CA ALA A 123 -24.19 1.86 10.31
C ALA A 123 -22.77 1.52 10.81
N PRO A 124 -21.73 1.94 10.09
CA PRO A 124 -20.35 1.73 10.55
C PRO A 124 -20.11 2.53 11.84
N ALA A 125 -19.34 1.94 12.74
CA ALA A 125 -18.92 2.58 13.97
C ALA A 125 -17.55 3.27 13.76
N PRO A 126 -17.27 4.39 14.47
CA PRO A 126 -15.93 4.96 14.53
C PRO A 126 -14.89 3.94 14.98
N ALA A 127 -13.66 4.10 14.51
CA ALA A 127 -12.53 3.33 15.01
C ALA A 127 -12.29 3.62 16.50
N ALA A 128 -11.85 2.62 17.25
CA ALA A 128 -11.57 2.80 18.69
C ALA A 128 -10.32 3.64 18.97
N GLY A 129 -9.49 3.84 17.96
CA GLY A 129 -8.23 4.55 18.02
C GLY A 129 -7.03 3.65 18.32
N TRP A 130 -5.95 3.88 17.61
CA TRP A 130 -4.71 3.10 17.71
C TRP A 130 -4.10 3.05 19.11
N GLN A 131 -4.37 4.05 19.95
CA GLN A 131 -3.90 4.12 21.35
C GLN A 131 -4.48 2.99 22.22
N THR A 132 -5.56 2.32 21.79
CA THR A 132 -6.18 1.18 22.49
C THR A 132 -5.42 -0.13 22.29
N VAL A 133 -4.46 -0.17 21.35
CA VAL A 133 -3.65 -1.34 21.06
C VAL A 133 -2.42 -1.39 21.95
N GLU A 134 -2.33 -2.39 22.80
CA GLU A 134 -1.19 -2.63 23.68
C GLU A 134 -0.22 -3.61 23.02
N LEU A 135 0.93 -3.12 22.52
CA LEU A 135 1.97 -3.94 21.88
C LEU A 135 3.24 -3.95 22.73
N ASP A 136 3.63 -5.12 23.22
CA ASP A 136 4.95 -5.37 23.83
C ASP A 136 5.85 -6.04 22.79
N THR A 137 6.78 -5.26 22.24
CA THR A 137 7.70 -5.72 21.19
C THR A 137 8.78 -6.68 21.70
N GLU A 138 9.17 -6.57 22.99
CA GLU A 138 10.17 -7.43 23.60
C GLU A 138 9.61 -8.82 23.89
N ARG A 139 8.42 -8.86 24.51
CA ARG A 139 7.71 -10.11 24.79
C ARG A 139 6.98 -10.66 23.58
N ARG A 140 6.85 -9.85 22.54
CA ARG A 140 6.06 -10.16 21.33
C ARG A 140 4.63 -10.57 21.69
N THR A 141 3.97 -9.72 22.45
CA THR A 141 2.57 -9.88 22.83
C THR A 141 1.78 -8.66 22.42
N VAL A 142 0.55 -8.88 21.97
CA VAL A 142 -0.40 -7.83 21.66
C VAL A 142 -1.72 -8.08 22.39
N ARG A 143 -2.31 -7.02 22.90
CA ARG A 143 -3.66 -7.01 23.44
C ARG A 143 -4.49 -5.96 22.73
N VAL A 144 -5.67 -6.35 22.28
CA VAL A 144 -6.63 -5.49 21.57
C VAL A 144 -7.97 -5.62 22.27
N PRO A 145 -8.70 -4.52 22.59
CA PRO A 145 -10.02 -4.61 23.20
C PRO A 145 -10.97 -5.51 22.42
N ALA A 146 -11.90 -6.20 23.10
CA ALA A 146 -12.80 -7.19 22.49
C ALA A 146 -13.70 -6.62 21.37
N THR A 147 -13.92 -5.31 21.34
CA THR A 147 -14.74 -4.60 20.37
C THR A 147 -13.94 -4.06 19.19
N VAL A 148 -12.60 -4.22 19.18
CA VAL A 148 -11.70 -3.68 18.17
C VAL A 148 -11.27 -4.79 17.21
N MET A 149 -11.37 -4.51 15.93
CA MET A 149 -10.81 -5.34 14.86
C MET A 149 -9.69 -4.59 14.18
N LEU A 150 -8.50 -5.18 14.14
CA LEU A 150 -7.35 -4.64 13.41
C LEU A 150 -7.44 -4.96 11.92
N ASP A 151 -7.06 -3.98 11.10
CA ASP A 151 -6.77 -4.12 9.67
C ASP A 151 -5.40 -3.50 9.37
N LEU A 152 -4.51 -4.26 8.74
CA LEU A 152 -3.17 -3.82 8.37
C LEU A 152 -3.04 -3.53 6.86
N GLY A 153 -4.16 -3.47 6.14
CA GLY A 153 -4.19 -3.27 4.69
C GLY A 153 -3.54 -1.98 4.21
N ALA A 154 -3.53 -0.95 5.04
CA ALA A 154 -2.90 0.33 4.74
C ALA A 154 -1.36 0.32 4.86
N THR A 155 -0.73 -0.69 5.51
CA THR A 155 0.72 -0.69 5.75
C THR A 155 1.41 -2.00 5.40
N ALA A 156 0.71 -3.14 5.50
CA ALA A 156 1.33 -4.46 5.38
C ALA A 156 1.92 -4.73 3.98
N LYS A 157 1.28 -4.26 2.89
CA LYS A 157 1.81 -4.45 1.53
C LYS A 157 3.07 -3.62 1.31
N ALA A 158 3.08 -2.38 1.75
CA ALA A 158 4.24 -1.50 1.65
C ALA A 158 5.42 -2.05 2.48
N LEU A 159 5.16 -2.56 3.69
CA LEU A 159 6.16 -3.26 4.50
C LEU A 159 6.68 -4.52 3.80
N ALA A 160 5.81 -5.30 3.16
CA ALA A 160 6.22 -6.47 2.38
C ALA A 160 7.13 -6.09 1.21
N ALA A 161 6.83 -4.99 0.50
CA ALA A 161 7.67 -4.46 -0.58
C ALA A 161 9.06 -4.05 -0.06
N ASP A 162 9.12 -3.30 1.05
CA ASP A 162 10.38 -2.86 1.66
C ASP A 162 11.25 -4.06 2.07
N ARG A 163 10.66 -5.04 2.77
CA ARG A 163 11.35 -6.25 3.24
C ARG A 163 11.82 -7.12 2.08
N ALA A 164 10.93 -7.35 1.10
CA ALA A 164 11.23 -8.20 -0.05
C ALA A 164 12.35 -7.60 -0.89
N ALA A 165 12.27 -6.32 -1.25
CA ALA A 165 13.28 -5.67 -2.09
C ALA A 165 14.67 -5.70 -1.42
N ALA A 166 14.76 -5.36 -0.12
CA ALA A 166 16.01 -5.41 0.63
C ALA A 166 16.59 -6.83 0.71
N ARG A 167 15.75 -7.83 1.05
CA ARG A 167 16.17 -9.22 1.16
C ARG A 167 16.63 -9.80 -0.17
N ILE A 168 15.88 -9.52 -1.25
CA ILE A 168 16.21 -10.03 -2.57
C ILE A 168 17.50 -9.39 -3.05
N SER A 169 17.65 -8.07 -3.00
CA SER A 169 18.86 -7.37 -3.44
C SER A 169 20.10 -7.87 -2.72
N ALA A 170 20.01 -8.09 -1.39
CA ALA A 170 21.12 -8.65 -0.63
C ALA A 170 21.47 -10.10 -1.04
N ALA A 171 20.49 -10.90 -1.45
CA ALA A 171 20.70 -12.29 -1.85
C ALA A 171 21.23 -12.45 -3.27
N VAL A 172 20.78 -11.59 -4.21
CA VAL A 172 21.13 -11.72 -5.62
C VAL A 172 22.24 -10.76 -6.07
N GLY A 173 22.59 -9.75 -5.26
CA GLY A 173 23.65 -8.78 -5.55
C GLY A 173 23.40 -7.87 -6.73
N CYS A 174 22.12 -7.68 -7.15
CA CYS A 174 21.75 -6.82 -8.28
C CYS A 174 20.59 -5.89 -7.90
N GLY A 175 20.24 -4.96 -8.81
CA GLY A 175 19.12 -4.05 -8.63
C GLY A 175 17.78 -4.77 -8.67
N VAL A 176 16.86 -4.38 -7.79
CA VAL A 176 15.54 -4.99 -7.61
C VAL A 176 14.47 -3.90 -7.53
N LEU A 177 13.36 -4.11 -8.22
CA LEU A 177 12.12 -3.36 -8.01
C LEU A 177 11.01 -4.36 -7.65
N VAL A 178 10.34 -4.13 -6.52
CA VAL A 178 9.13 -4.84 -6.11
C VAL A 178 7.97 -3.85 -6.15
N ASN A 179 6.88 -4.23 -6.82
CA ASN A 179 5.62 -3.49 -6.85
C ASN A 179 4.48 -4.39 -6.39
N LEU A 180 3.76 -3.98 -5.36
CA LEU A 180 2.62 -4.69 -4.78
C LEU A 180 1.34 -3.84 -4.90
N GLY A 181 0.77 -3.79 -6.12
CA GLY A 181 -0.46 -3.03 -6.36
C GLY A 181 -0.31 -1.52 -6.21
N GLY A 182 0.83 -0.96 -6.61
CA GLY A 182 1.15 0.47 -6.51
C GLY A 182 2.06 0.83 -5.33
N ASP A 183 2.30 -0.11 -4.38
CA ASP A 183 3.30 0.03 -3.32
C ASP A 183 4.64 -0.47 -3.86
N ILE A 184 5.56 0.44 -4.18
CA ILE A 184 6.81 0.16 -4.89
C ILE A 184 8.01 0.39 -3.97
N ARG A 185 8.94 -0.56 -3.96
CA ARG A 185 10.26 -0.41 -3.36
C ARG A 185 11.35 -0.80 -4.35
N VAL A 186 12.42 0.01 -4.42
CA VAL A 186 13.63 -0.33 -5.16
C VAL A 186 14.81 -0.49 -4.21
N ALA A 187 15.72 -1.41 -4.53
CA ALA A 187 16.92 -1.69 -3.76
C ALA A 187 18.06 -2.18 -4.67
N GLY A 188 19.30 -2.03 -4.22
CA GLY A 188 20.50 -2.39 -4.99
C GLY A 188 20.80 -1.44 -6.14
N GLU A 189 21.74 -1.81 -7.01
CA GLU A 189 22.18 -0.98 -8.13
C GLU A 189 21.09 -0.89 -9.21
N PRO A 190 20.51 0.29 -9.46
CA PRO A 190 19.45 0.44 -10.45
C PRO A 190 20.00 0.27 -11.88
N PRO A 191 19.14 0.04 -12.88
CA PRO A 191 19.57 0.05 -14.27
C PRO A 191 20.09 1.42 -14.68
N ALA A 192 20.87 1.48 -15.76
CA ALA A 192 21.32 2.75 -16.34
C ALA A 192 20.10 3.66 -16.60
N GLY A 193 20.17 4.88 -16.04
CA GLY A 193 19.03 5.82 -16.10
C GLY A 193 18.04 5.70 -14.93
N GLY A 194 18.10 4.65 -14.08
CA GLY A 194 17.17 4.40 -12.98
C GLY A 194 15.95 3.57 -13.39
N TRP A 195 15.11 3.22 -12.43
CA TRP A 195 13.85 2.51 -12.64
C TRP A 195 12.78 3.48 -13.15
N ARG A 196 12.26 3.23 -14.33
CA ARG A 196 11.17 4.03 -14.91
C ARG A 196 9.82 3.46 -14.46
N VAL A 197 9.06 4.24 -13.70
CA VAL A 197 7.75 3.86 -13.13
C VAL A 197 6.65 4.70 -13.76
N GLY A 198 5.64 4.04 -14.32
CA GLY A 198 4.42 4.70 -14.82
C GLY A 198 3.46 5.02 -13.69
N ILE A 199 3.00 6.26 -13.61
CA ILE A 199 1.96 6.71 -12.69
C ILE A 199 0.61 6.65 -13.41
N LEU A 200 -0.36 6.01 -12.80
CA LEU A 200 -1.72 5.87 -13.32
C LEU A 200 -2.67 6.73 -12.50
N ASP A 201 -3.42 7.61 -13.16
CA ASP A 201 -4.47 8.40 -12.50
C ASP A 201 -5.77 7.62 -12.41
N ASP A 202 -6.04 6.75 -13.38
CA ASP A 202 -7.21 5.88 -13.39
C ASP A 202 -6.83 4.46 -12.98
N LEU A 203 -6.97 4.17 -11.69
CA LEU A 203 -6.66 2.85 -11.13
C LEU A 203 -7.80 1.82 -11.28
N VAL A 204 -8.98 2.23 -11.76
CA VAL A 204 -10.09 1.31 -12.05
C VAL A 204 -9.68 0.29 -13.12
N TYR A 205 -8.86 0.71 -14.06
CA TYR A 205 -8.33 -0.13 -15.14
C TYR A 205 -7.08 -0.91 -14.75
N ALA A 206 -6.31 -0.49 -13.73
CA ALA A 206 -5.07 -1.17 -13.35
C ALA A 206 -5.28 -2.61 -12.85
N ALA A 207 -6.45 -2.91 -12.30
CA ALA A 207 -6.83 -4.27 -11.89
C ALA A 207 -7.27 -5.17 -13.05
N SER A 208 -7.56 -4.62 -14.22
CA SER A 208 -8.16 -5.33 -15.36
C SER A 208 -7.41 -5.20 -16.68
N SER A 209 -6.41 -4.32 -16.83
CA SER A 209 -5.66 -4.20 -18.07
C SER A 209 -4.16 -3.96 -17.88
N VAL A 210 -3.37 -4.84 -18.47
CA VAL A 210 -1.91 -4.71 -18.65
C VAL A 210 -1.55 -3.51 -19.57
N HIS A 211 -2.52 -2.80 -20.09
CA HIS A 211 -2.39 -1.76 -21.14
C HIS A 211 -2.85 -0.37 -20.73
N ALA A 212 -3.05 -0.10 -19.43
CA ALA A 212 -3.37 1.26 -18.99
C ALA A 212 -2.21 2.21 -19.33
N LYS A 213 -2.50 3.27 -20.10
CA LYS A 213 -1.50 4.27 -20.46
C LYS A 213 -1.18 5.13 -19.22
N PRO A 214 0.10 5.20 -18.78
CA PRO A 214 0.44 6.05 -17.64
C PRO A 214 0.25 7.53 -18.01
N SER A 215 -0.28 8.30 -17.07
CA SER A 215 -0.43 9.76 -17.19
C SER A 215 0.92 10.47 -17.05
N GLN A 216 1.84 9.88 -16.31
CA GLN A 216 3.22 10.35 -16.14
C GLN A 216 4.16 9.16 -15.96
N ALA A 217 5.43 9.31 -16.34
CA ALA A 217 6.50 8.41 -15.96
C ALA A 217 7.50 9.16 -15.06
N VAL A 218 7.88 8.54 -13.95
CA VAL A 218 8.93 9.04 -13.05
C VAL A 218 10.09 8.06 -13.01
N VAL A 219 11.27 8.56 -12.63
CA VAL A 219 12.47 7.74 -12.46
C VAL A 219 12.82 7.68 -10.99
N ILE A 220 12.93 6.48 -10.43
CA ILE A 220 13.42 6.28 -9.06
C ILE A 220 14.73 5.47 -9.10
N ARG A 221 15.66 5.80 -8.22
CA ARG A 221 16.96 5.13 -8.12
C ARG A 221 17.12 4.39 -6.81
N ASP A 222 16.48 4.87 -5.76
CA ASP A 222 16.39 4.28 -4.42
C ASP A 222 15.09 4.74 -3.75
N GLY A 223 14.73 4.12 -2.63
CA GLY A 223 13.55 4.48 -1.86
C GLY A 223 12.28 3.76 -2.30
N GLY A 224 11.15 4.33 -1.93
CA GLY A 224 9.81 3.82 -2.21
C GLY A 224 8.93 4.86 -2.90
N LEU A 225 7.90 4.34 -3.56
CA LEU A 225 6.84 5.13 -4.17
C LEU A 225 5.52 4.41 -3.92
N ALA A 226 4.51 5.14 -3.48
CA ALA A 226 3.18 4.58 -3.28
C ALA A 226 2.10 5.50 -3.82
N THR A 227 1.00 4.91 -4.27
CA THR A 227 -0.18 5.64 -4.75
C THR A 227 -1.42 5.15 -4.02
N SER A 228 -2.07 6.06 -3.31
CA SER A 228 -3.39 5.86 -2.71
C SER A 228 -4.47 6.44 -3.62
N SER A 229 -5.63 5.75 -3.69
CA SER A 229 -6.74 6.17 -4.55
C SER A 229 -8.08 5.80 -3.94
N THR A 230 -9.06 6.69 -4.09
CA THR A 230 -10.46 6.42 -3.74
C THR A 230 -11.14 5.47 -4.74
N LEU A 231 -10.59 5.31 -5.95
CA LEU A 231 -11.16 4.49 -7.02
C LEU A 231 -10.63 3.04 -7.06
N ALA A 232 -9.45 2.76 -6.48
CA ALA A 232 -8.76 1.48 -6.65
C ALA A 232 -9.50 0.29 -6.04
N ARG A 233 -10.19 0.50 -4.92
CA ARG A 233 -11.01 -0.50 -4.22
C ARG A 233 -12.35 0.11 -3.87
N GLU A 234 -13.23 0.07 -4.84
CA GLU A 234 -14.57 0.60 -4.75
C GLU A 234 -15.59 -0.51 -4.91
N TRP A 235 -16.64 -0.50 -4.08
CA TRP A 235 -17.74 -1.45 -4.15
C TRP A 235 -19.08 -0.75 -3.89
N GLN A 236 -20.18 -1.43 -4.21
CA GLN A 236 -21.52 -0.93 -4.01
C GLN A 236 -22.25 -1.68 -2.90
N ARG A 237 -23.00 -0.96 -2.06
CA ARG A 237 -23.90 -1.52 -1.06
C ARG A 237 -25.26 -0.80 -1.14
N GLY A 238 -26.30 -1.47 -1.66
CA GLY A 238 -27.53 -0.80 -2.02
C GLY A 238 -27.26 0.33 -3.01
N ASP A 239 -27.70 1.53 -2.69
CA ASP A 239 -27.45 2.73 -3.51
C ASP A 239 -26.13 3.44 -3.16
N ALA A 240 -25.42 3.01 -2.11
CA ALA A 240 -24.18 3.64 -1.67
C ALA A 240 -22.97 3.10 -2.43
N ARG A 241 -22.15 4.00 -2.96
CA ARG A 241 -20.83 3.73 -3.54
C ARG A 241 -19.78 3.97 -2.45
N LEU A 242 -19.01 2.95 -2.14
CA LEU A 242 -18.08 2.93 -1.00
C LEU A 242 -16.67 2.60 -1.47
N HIS A 243 -15.67 3.05 -0.72
CA HIS A 243 -14.28 2.69 -0.92
C HIS A 243 -13.55 2.45 0.41
N HIS A 244 -12.34 1.92 0.36
CA HIS A 244 -11.62 1.38 1.50
C HIS A 244 -10.85 2.40 2.36
N ILE A 245 -10.74 3.66 1.95
CA ILE A 245 -10.06 4.69 2.74
C ILE A 245 -11.09 5.31 3.68
N ILE A 246 -10.95 4.99 4.97
CA ILE A 246 -11.94 5.27 6.01
C ILE A 246 -11.47 6.43 6.87
N VAL A 247 -12.35 7.36 7.20
CA VAL A 247 -12.14 8.36 8.25
C VAL A 247 -12.31 7.68 9.60
N PRO A 248 -11.25 7.52 10.41
CA PRO A 248 -11.33 6.76 11.67
C PRO A 248 -12.39 7.31 12.62
N GLY A 249 -12.52 8.62 12.71
CA GLY A 249 -13.47 9.29 13.61
C GLY A 249 -14.95 9.10 13.26
N THR A 250 -15.28 8.64 12.04
CA THR A 250 -16.67 8.39 11.61
C THR A 250 -16.94 6.94 11.23
N GLY A 251 -15.88 6.20 10.86
CA GLY A 251 -15.98 4.85 10.29
C GLY A 251 -16.47 4.82 8.84
N LEU A 252 -16.70 5.97 8.21
CA LEU A 252 -17.19 6.12 6.83
C LEU A 252 -16.03 6.33 5.84
N PRO A 253 -16.20 5.98 4.55
CA PRO A 253 -15.29 6.41 3.50
C PRO A 253 -15.11 7.92 3.50
N VAL A 254 -13.89 8.39 3.24
CA VAL A 254 -13.62 9.83 3.15
C VAL A 254 -14.25 10.40 1.88
N ASP A 255 -14.89 11.55 2.00
CA ASP A 255 -15.24 12.40 0.87
C ASP A 255 -14.06 13.37 0.63
N SER A 256 -13.15 12.96 -0.25
CA SER A 256 -11.92 13.69 -0.54
C SER A 256 -12.00 14.43 -1.85
N CYS A 257 -11.40 15.64 -1.92
CA CYS A 257 -11.18 16.31 -3.20
C CYS A 257 -10.17 15.58 -4.10
N TRP A 258 -9.34 14.69 -3.52
CA TRP A 258 -8.32 13.93 -4.23
C TRP A 258 -8.79 12.56 -4.67
N GLN A 259 -8.68 12.29 -5.95
CA GLN A 259 -8.90 10.98 -6.56
C GLN A 259 -7.71 10.05 -6.33
N THR A 260 -6.47 10.57 -6.56
CA THR A 260 -5.22 9.83 -6.34
C THR A 260 -4.16 10.73 -5.74
N VAL A 261 -3.33 10.16 -4.86
CA VAL A 261 -2.13 10.80 -4.34
C VAL A 261 -0.96 9.83 -4.45
N SER A 262 0.07 10.23 -5.20
CA SER A 262 1.33 9.49 -5.32
C SER A 262 2.41 10.21 -4.53
N VAL A 263 3.15 9.47 -3.69
CA VAL A 263 4.22 10.01 -2.84
C VAL A 263 5.48 9.16 -3.02
N ALA A 264 6.64 9.83 -3.07
CA ALA A 264 7.95 9.19 -2.98
C ALA A 264 8.57 9.46 -1.61
N ALA A 265 9.24 8.44 -1.03
CA ALA A 265 9.89 8.54 0.27
C ALA A 265 11.10 7.57 0.36
N ALA A 266 11.85 7.63 1.47
CA ALA A 266 12.97 6.73 1.72
C ALA A 266 12.55 5.26 1.84
N ALA A 267 11.32 4.98 2.31
CA ALA A 267 10.74 3.65 2.36
C ALA A 267 9.35 3.62 1.71
N CYS A 268 8.93 2.46 1.24
CA CYS A 268 7.59 2.28 0.67
C CYS A 268 6.50 2.49 1.73
N VAL A 269 6.74 2.05 2.96
CA VAL A 269 5.81 2.26 4.08
C VAL A 269 5.58 3.75 4.33
N ASP A 270 6.64 4.57 4.30
CA ASP A 270 6.52 6.02 4.52
C ASP A 270 5.73 6.68 3.38
N ALA A 271 6.04 6.30 2.13
CA ALA A 271 5.32 6.77 0.96
C ALA A 271 3.82 6.41 1.00
N ASN A 272 3.50 5.15 1.36
CA ASN A 272 2.13 4.67 1.48
C ASN A 272 1.37 5.35 2.63
N THR A 273 2.01 5.49 3.79
CA THR A 273 1.44 6.19 4.94
C THR A 273 1.10 7.64 4.57
N ALA A 274 2.03 8.35 3.94
CA ALA A 274 1.85 9.75 3.54
C ALA A 274 0.77 9.89 2.45
N SER A 275 0.74 9.01 1.44
CA SER A 275 -0.26 9.08 0.38
C SER A 275 -1.68 8.78 0.90
N THR A 276 -1.83 7.84 1.84
CA THR A 276 -3.12 7.52 2.46
C THR A 276 -3.60 8.66 3.36
N ALA A 277 -2.73 9.20 4.21
CA ALA A 277 -3.06 10.35 5.06
C ALA A 277 -3.43 11.58 4.22
N ALA A 278 -2.77 11.81 3.09
CA ALA A 278 -3.06 12.91 2.18
C ALA A 278 -4.48 12.84 1.59
N ILE A 279 -4.97 11.65 1.21
CA ILE A 279 -6.37 11.46 0.80
C ILE A 279 -7.32 11.89 1.93
N LEU A 280 -7.03 11.50 3.17
CA LEU A 280 -7.86 11.81 4.33
C LEU A 280 -7.84 13.30 4.72
N ARG A 281 -6.71 13.98 4.51
CA ARG A 281 -6.53 15.41 4.82
C ARG A 281 -7.15 16.36 3.79
N GLY A 282 -7.58 15.86 2.64
CA GLY A 282 -8.27 16.63 1.61
C GLY A 282 -7.48 17.88 1.19
N GLU A 283 -8.09 19.06 1.26
CA GLU A 283 -7.49 20.34 0.83
C GLU A 283 -6.15 20.67 1.54
N GLY A 284 -5.98 20.24 2.78
CA GLY A 284 -4.77 20.44 3.57
C GLY A 284 -3.57 19.56 3.14
N ALA A 285 -3.81 18.55 2.31
CA ALA A 285 -2.81 17.53 1.98
C ALA A 285 -1.55 18.09 1.32
N ALA A 286 -1.71 18.99 0.34
CA ALA A 286 -0.59 19.54 -0.41
C ALA A 286 0.37 20.33 0.50
N GLN A 287 -0.17 21.19 1.36
CA GLN A 287 0.63 21.96 2.33
C GLN A 287 1.32 21.04 3.34
N TRP A 288 0.63 20.01 3.82
CA TRP A 288 1.18 19.05 4.77
C TRP A 288 2.34 18.26 4.17
N LEU A 289 2.20 17.73 2.93
CA LEU A 289 3.24 16.98 2.24
C LEU A 289 4.47 17.86 1.92
N ASP A 290 4.24 19.12 1.50
CA ASP A 290 5.31 20.08 1.24
C ASP A 290 6.09 20.42 2.52
N GLY A 291 5.38 20.60 3.64
CA GLY A 291 5.99 20.80 4.96
C GLY A 291 6.83 19.61 5.45
N LEU A 292 6.55 18.39 4.98
CA LEU A 292 7.35 17.18 5.21
C LEU A 292 8.47 17.00 4.17
N HIS A 293 8.59 17.87 3.17
CA HIS A 293 9.52 17.78 2.04
C HIS A 293 9.40 16.44 1.26
N LEU A 294 8.21 15.88 1.21
CA LEU A 294 7.93 14.65 0.47
C LEU A 294 7.53 14.97 -0.97
N PRO A 295 8.26 14.45 -1.98
CA PRO A 295 7.84 14.57 -3.36
C PRO A 295 6.47 13.90 -3.55
N ALA A 296 5.48 14.68 -4.00
CA ALA A 296 4.13 14.18 -4.18
C ALA A 296 3.41 14.80 -5.36
N ARG A 297 2.50 13.98 -5.94
CA ARG A 297 1.58 14.37 -7.00
C ARG A 297 0.16 14.00 -6.57
N LEU A 298 -0.71 15.01 -6.49
CA LEU A 298 -2.09 14.88 -6.10
C LEU A 298 -2.98 15.17 -7.33
N VAL A 299 -3.97 14.34 -7.57
CA VAL A 299 -4.92 14.49 -8.69
C VAL A 299 -6.32 14.56 -8.11
N GLY A 300 -7.02 15.65 -8.41
CA GLY A 300 -8.41 15.89 -8.01
C GLY A 300 -9.41 15.13 -8.88
N HIS A 301 -10.63 14.96 -8.37
CA HIS A 301 -11.75 14.39 -9.13
C HIS A 301 -12.14 15.26 -10.33
N ASP A 302 -11.79 16.54 -10.31
CA ASP A 302 -11.98 17.49 -11.42
C ASP A 302 -10.85 17.47 -12.47
N GLY A 303 -9.84 16.59 -12.28
CA GLY A 303 -8.66 16.50 -13.13
C GLY A 303 -7.53 17.50 -12.76
N THR A 304 -7.72 18.36 -11.77
CA THR A 304 -6.67 19.25 -11.26
C THR A 304 -5.49 18.42 -10.75
N THR A 305 -4.27 18.86 -11.11
CA THR A 305 -3.04 18.22 -10.62
C THR A 305 -2.22 19.21 -9.82
N VAL A 306 -1.85 18.83 -8.60
CA VAL A 306 -0.96 19.57 -7.71
C VAL A 306 0.32 18.77 -7.48
N ILE A 307 1.47 19.44 -7.55
CA ILE A 307 2.81 18.88 -7.37
C ILE A 307 3.50 19.60 -6.23
N VAL A 308 4.07 18.87 -5.30
CA VAL A 308 4.79 19.41 -4.13
C VAL A 308 6.09 18.65 -3.84
N GLY A 309 6.92 19.18 -2.95
CA GLY A 309 8.11 18.51 -2.39
C GLY A 309 9.17 18.11 -3.42
N GLY A 310 9.19 18.73 -4.61
CA GLY A 310 10.16 18.39 -5.65
C GLY A 310 9.77 17.18 -6.52
N TRP A 311 8.50 16.77 -6.54
CA TRP A 311 8.02 15.80 -7.53
C TRP A 311 8.31 16.31 -8.95
N PRO A 312 8.82 15.47 -9.89
CA PRO A 312 9.20 15.91 -11.21
C PRO A 312 7.99 16.45 -11.99
N ALA A 313 8.17 17.63 -12.60
CA ALA A 313 7.17 18.16 -13.52
C ALA A 313 6.95 17.17 -14.67
N GLY A 314 5.69 16.88 -15.00
CA GLY A 314 5.36 16.04 -16.14
C GLY A 314 5.87 16.69 -17.42
N THR A 315 6.59 15.94 -18.25
CA THR A 315 6.73 16.33 -19.65
C THR A 315 5.35 16.22 -20.27
N SER A 316 4.69 17.35 -20.51
CA SER A 316 3.50 17.40 -21.35
C SER A 316 3.91 16.83 -22.71
N GLY A 317 3.52 15.60 -22.97
CA GLY A 317 3.78 14.92 -24.24
C GLY A 317 2.94 15.54 -25.36
N THR A 318 3.37 16.68 -25.88
CA THR A 318 3.07 17.09 -27.23
C THR A 318 4.06 16.37 -28.16
N GLY A 319 3.93 15.05 -28.23
CA GLY A 319 4.57 14.22 -29.23
C GLY A 319 3.62 14.10 -30.42
N ASN A 320 3.72 15.00 -31.35
CA ASN A 320 3.19 14.84 -32.70
C ASN A 320 3.96 13.65 -33.31
N GLU A 321 3.32 12.49 -33.42
CA GLU A 321 3.79 11.42 -34.27
C GLU A 321 3.47 11.78 -35.72
N ALA A 322 4.50 12.12 -36.50
CA ALA A 322 4.47 12.12 -37.95
C ALA A 322 4.90 10.73 -38.44
#